data_96cc3ddba522e634676ea859d1fd96ab
#
_entry.id   96cc3ddba522e634676ea859d1fd96ab
#
_cell.length_a   1.000
_cell.length_b   1.000
_cell.length_c   1.000
_cell.angle_alpha   90.00
_cell.angle_beta   90.00
_cell.angle_gamma   90.00
#
_symmetry.space_group_name_H-M   'P 1'
#
loop_
_entity.id
_entity.type
_entity.pdbx_description
1 polymer ?
#
loop_
_entity_poly.entity_id
_entity_poly.type
_entity_poly.pdbx_seq_one_letter_code
_entity_poly.pdbx_strand_id
1 'polypeptide(L)'
;MTQESEIINIEALETARNLLGERFSVIIKYFLEDTEVYLSEIAKGLKEKNIRIIFSSSHTIKSSAKQLGIDRLSDVAKQTESLSQEMMDSGNQAWEDLEVLYNKLKNELDKAIPELNKFC
;
A
#
# COMPACT_ATOMS: atom_id res chain seq x y z
N MET A 1 -16.99 -15.67 11.14
CA MET A 1 -16.69 -14.56 10.56
C MET A 1 -15.29 -14.49 10.13
N THR A 2 -15.03 -14.08 9.01
CA THR A 2 -13.70 -14.10 8.50
C THR A 2 -13.06 -12.75 8.60
N GLN A 3 -11.80 -12.75 8.98
CA GLN A 3 -11.03 -11.53 9.05
C GLN A 3 -10.42 -11.19 7.71
N GLU A 4 -10.35 -12.15 6.79
CA GLU A 4 -9.74 -11.92 5.50
C GLU A 4 -10.45 -10.87 4.69
N SER A 5 -11.75 -10.71 4.91
CA SER A 5 -12.51 -9.75 4.13
C SER A 5 -12.38 -8.32 4.63
N GLU A 6 -11.78 -8.13 5.78
CA GLU A 6 -11.64 -6.78 6.33
C GLU A 6 -10.57 -6.01 5.59
N ILE A 7 -10.95 -4.82 5.14
CA ILE A 7 -10.02 -3.92 4.44
C ILE A 7 -9.07 -3.28 5.43
N ILE A 8 -9.57 -2.98 6.63
CA ILE A 8 -8.83 -2.30 7.67
C ILE A 8 -8.91 -3.13 8.94
N ASN A 9 -7.78 -3.23 9.62
CA ASN A 9 -7.72 -3.81 10.95
C ASN A 9 -8.21 -2.74 11.93
N ILE A 10 -9.47 -2.85 12.34
CA ILE A 10 -10.11 -1.84 13.17
C ILE A 10 -9.35 -1.63 14.47
N GLU A 11 -8.92 -2.73 15.08
CA GLU A 11 -8.22 -2.66 16.36
C GLU A 11 -6.90 -1.90 16.24
N ALA A 12 -6.14 -2.17 15.19
CA ALA A 12 -4.88 -1.48 14.96
C ALA A 12 -5.11 0.00 14.69
N LEU A 13 -6.15 0.30 13.92
CA LEU A 13 -6.46 1.70 13.59
C LEU A 13 -6.91 2.47 14.83
N GLU A 14 -7.71 1.86 15.69
CA GLU A 14 -8.13 2.51 16.92
C GLU A 14 -6.96 2.72 17.87
N THR A 15 -6.04 1.76 17.91
CA THR A 15 -4.82 1.91 18.71
C THR A 15 -4.02 3.12 18.22
N ALA A 16 -3.86 3.25 16.91
CA ALA A 16 -3.16 4.39 16.33
C ALA A 16 -3.87 5.70 16.66
N ARG A 17 -5.20 5.71 16.54
CA ARG A 17 -5.97 6.92 16.85
C ARG A 17 -5.80 7.34 18.31
N ASN A 18 -5.81 6.36 19.22
CA ASN A 18 -5.64 6.66 20.65
C ASN A 18 -4.24 7.20 20.95
N LEU A 19 -3.23 6.65 20.27
CA LEU A 19 -1.85 7.09 20.47
C LEU A 19 -1.60 8.47 19.89
N LEU A 20 -2.15 8.75 18.73
CA LEU A 20 -1.85 9.99 18.01
C LEU A 20 -2.75 11.14 18.39
N GLY A 21 -3.93 10.84 18.96
CA GLY A 21 -4.86 11.88 19.39
C GLY A 21 -5.26 12.76 18.23
N GLU A 22 -5.12 14.08 18.43
CA GLU A 22 -5.54 15.06 17.43
C GLU A 22 -4.74 14.97 16.14
N ARG A 23 -3.57 14.35 16.18
CA ARG A 23 -2.74 14.24 14.98
C ARG A 23 -3.17 13.09 14.07
N PHE A 24 -4.10 12.26 14.53
CA PHE A 24 -4.51 11.09 13.77
C PHE A 24 -5.03 11.46 12.38
N SER A 25 -5.96 12.42 12.27
CA SER A 25 -6.51 12.79 10.96
C SER A 25 -5.45 13.39 10.05
N VAL A 26 -4.50 14.13 10.61
CA VAL A 26 -3.40 14.69 9.81
C VAL A 26 -2.52 13.56 9.27
N ILE A 27 -2.22 12.57 10.10
CA ILE A 27 -1.42 11.42 9.68
C ILE A 27 -2.14 10.63 8.58
N ILE A 28 -3.46 10.43 8.72
CA ILE A 28 -4.22 9.74 7.69
C ILE A 28 -4.19 10.52 6.38
N LYS A 29 -4.35 11.84 6.46
CA LYS A 29 -4.30 12.68 5.26
C LYS A 29 -2.94 12.54 4.56
N TYR A 30 -1.86 12.61 5.31
CA TYR A 30 -0.53 12.46 4.73
C TYR A 30 -0.34 11.07 4.16
N PHE A 31 -0.83 10.04 4.85
CA PHE A 31 -0.73 8.68 4.33
C PHE A 31 -1.41 8.57 2.96
N LEU A 32 -2.60 9.14 2.81
CA LEU A 32 -3.33 9.06 1.56
C LEU A 32 -2.61 9.83 0.45
N GLU A 33 -2.12 11.02 0.76
CA GLU A 33 -1.40 11.82 -0.22
C GLU A 33 -0.11 11.14 -0.66
N ASP A 34 0.65 10.63 0.32
CA ASP A 34 1.93 9.99 0.02
C ASP A 34 1.73 8.70 -0.78
N THR A 35 0.68 7.93 -0.44
CA THR A 35 0.41 6.69 -1.16
C THR A 35 0.08 6.95 -2.61
N GLU A 36 -0.67 8.04 -2.89
CA GLU A 36 -0.94 8.42 -4.27
C GLU A 36 0.36 8.72 -5.02
N VAL A 37 1.30 9.40 -4.37
CA VAL A 37 2.59 9.68 -4.99
C VAL A 37 3.34 8.38 -5.29
N TYR A 38 3.36 7.45 -4.33
CA TYR A 38 4.04 6.17 -4.54
C TYR A 38 3.39 5.35 -5.64
N LEU A 39 2.06 5.38 -5.74
CA LEU A 39 1.38 4.70 -6.84
C LEU A 39 1.76 5.32 -8.18
N SER A 40 1.88 6.64 -8.24
CA SER A 40 2.36 7.30 -9.46
C SER A 40 3.77 6.87 -9.81
N GLU A 41 4.64 6.72 -8.81
CA GLU A 41 6.01 6.25 -9.04
C GLU A 41 6.02 4.82 -9.57
N ILE A 42 5.14 3.97 -9.05
CA ILE A 42 5.04 2.60 -9.56
C ILE A 42 4.57 2.59 -11.01
N ALA A 43 3.56 3.41 -11.32
CA ALA A 43 3.08 3.52 -12.71
C ALA A 43 4.20 3.95 -13.64
N LYS A 44 5.00 4.93 -13.21
CA LYS A 44 6.13 5.39 -13.99
C LYS A 44 7.17 4.29 -14.15
N GLY A 45 7.45 3.55 -13.07
CA GLY A 45 8.38 2.43 -13.12
C GLY A 45 7.93 1.35 -14.09
N LEU A 46 6.62 1.07 -14.14
CA LEU A 46 6.08 0.11 -15.09
C LEU A 46 6.29 0.59 -16.52
N LYS A 47 6.01 1.87 -16.77
CA LYS A 47 6.14 2.44 -18.11
C LYS A 47 7.58 2.44 -18.57
N GLU A 48 8.50 2.79 -17.69
CA GLU A 48 9.92 2.94 -18.01
C GLU A 48 10.74 1.68 -17.76
N LYS A 49 10.10 0.61 -17.28
CA LYS A 49 10.77 -0.64 -16.91
C LYS A 49 11.86 -0.39 -15.86
N ASN A 50 11.55 0.49 -14.90
CA ASN A 50 12.45 0.80 -13.79
C ASN A 50 12.01 0.03 -12.56
N ILE A 51 12.61 -1.15 -12.36
CA ILE A 51 12.19 -2.05 -11.30
C ILE A 51 12.55 -1.52 -9.92
N ARG A 52 13.63 -0.75 -9.79
CA ARG A 52 14.06 -0.24 -8.49
C ARG A 52 13.06 0.72 -7.89
N ILE A 53 12.44 1.56 -8.72
CA ILE A 53 11.44 2.51 -8.25
C ILE A 53 10.20 1.76 -7.76
N ILE A 54 9.83 0.67 -8.46
CA ILE A 54 8.69 -0.15 -8.05
C ILE A 54 8.98 -0.81 -6.71
N PHE A 55 10.20 -1.34 -6.56
CA PHE A 55 10.61 -1.98 -5.31
C PHE A 55 10.54 -1.00 -4.14
N SER A 56 11.16 0.18 -4.28
CA SER A 56 11.23 1.12 -3.17
C SER A 56 9.87 1.71 -2.82
N SER A 57 9.05 2.02 -3.82
CA SER A 57 7.73 2.58 -3.57
C SER A 57 6.80 1.56 -2.90
N SER A 58 6.81 0.32 -3.36
CA SER A 58 5.97 -0.70 -2.75
C SER A 58 6.43 -1.04 -1.33
N HIS A 59 7.74 -1.00 -1.08
CA HIS A 59 8.27 -1.19 0.26
C HIS A 59 7.70 -0.14 1.23
N THR A 60 7.70 1.12 0.81
CA THR A 60 7.21 2.20 1.64
C THR A 60 5.69 2.08 1.89
N ILE A 61 4.93 1.76 0.84
CA ILE A 61 3.48 1.56 1.00
C ILE A 61 3.22 0.42 1.99
N LYS A 62 3.96 -0.69 1.86
CA LYS A 62 3.80 -1.83 2.75
C LYS A 62 3.95 -1.40 4.21
N SER A 63 5.02 -0.67 4.51
CA SER A 63 5.33 -0.30 5.88
C SER A 63 4.31 0.70 6.45
N SER A 64 3.98 1.74 5.69
CA SER A 64 3.07 2.76 6.21
C SER A 64 1.65 2.23 6.34
N ALA A 65 1.20 1.41 5.40
CA ALA A 65 -0.13 0.82 5.48
C ALA A 65 -0.22 -0.13 6.68
N LYS A 66 0.83 -0.91 6.92
CA LYS A 66 0.84 -1.84 8.05
C LYS A 66 0.72 -1.11 9.38
N GLN A 67 1.42 0.01 9.52
CA GLN A 67 1.38 0.78 10.76
C GLN A 67 -0.02 1.29 11.08
N LEU A 68 -0.83 1.55 10.06
CA LEU A 68 -2.18 2.07 10.25
C LEU A 68 -3.23 0.98 10.19
N GLY A 69 -2.82 -0.29 10.09
CA GLY A 69 -3.78 -1.39 10.08
C GLY A 69 -4.51 -1.56 8.76
N ILE A 70 -3.99 -0.98 7.67
CA ILE A 70 -4.59 -1.14 6.35
C ILE A 70 -3.97 -2.39 5.74
N ASP A 71 -4.36 -3.54 6.30
CA ASP A 71 -3.63 -4.79 6.11
C ASP A 71 -3.69 -5.31 4.68
N ARG A 72 -4.84 -5.18 4.02
CA ARG A 72 -4.95 -5.70 2.65
C ARG A 72 -4.08 -4.92 1.68
N LEU A 73 -4.04 -3.59 1.84
CA LEU A 73 -3.13 -2.77 1.02
C LEU A 73 -1.69 -3.14 1.30
N SER A 74 -1.35 -3.31 2.57
CA SER A 74 0.00 -3.71 2.96
C SER A 74 0.39 -5.05 2.33
N ASP A 75 -0.55 -6.01 2.32
CA ASP A 75 -0.27 -7.35 1.77
C ASP A 75 0.00 -7.29 0.27
N VAL A 76 -0.78 -6.50 -0.48
CA VAL A 76 -0.55 -6.37 -1.91
C VAL A 76 0.78 -5.65 -2.17
N ALA A 77 1.09 -4.65 -1.35
CA ALA A 77 2.38 -3.96 -1.48
C ALA A 77 3.55 -4.91 -1.21
N LYS A 78 3.38 -5.82 -0.23
CA LYS A 78 4.39 -6.82 0.05
C LYS A 78 4.60 -7.75 -1.14
N GLN A 79 3.51 -8.17 -1.77
CA GLN A 79 3.61 -9.01 -2.97
C GLN A 79 4.34 -8.27 -4.10
N THR A 80 4.04 -6.99 -4.25
CA THR A 80 4.68 -6.17 -5.28
C THR A 80 6.17 -6.04 -5.01
N GLU A 81 6.51 -5.79 -3.76
CA GLU A 81 7.91 -5.68 -3.35
C GLU A 81 8.65 -7.00 -3.60
N SER A 82 8.05 -8.11 -3.20
CA SER A 82 8.68 -9.43 -3.35
C SER A 82 8.92 -9.78 -4.80
N LEU A 83 7.94 -9.53 -5.67
CA LEU A 83 8.10 -9.82 -7.09
C LEU A 83 9.17 -8.93 -7.70
N SER A 84 9.21 -7.65 -7.29
CA SER A 84 10.25 -6.74 -7.77
C SER A 84 11.64 -7.23 -7.39
N GLN A 85 11.78 -7.69 -6.15
CA GLN A 85 13.05 -8.21 -5.68
C GLN A 85 13.47 -9.44 -6.48
N GLU A 86 12.52 -10.35 -6.71
CA GLU A 86 12.80 -11.55 -7.50
C GLU A 86 13.24 -11.19 -8.90
N MET A 87 12.58 -10.22 -9.53
CA MET A 87 12.95 -9.79 -10.89
C MET A 87 14.36 -9.20 -10.92
N MET A 88 14.73 -8.45 -9.88
CA MET A 88 16.09 -7.90 -9.81
C MET A 88 17.13 -9.00 -9.63
N ASP A 89 16.79 -10.00 -8.81
CA ASP A 89 17.74 -11.04 -8.47
C ASP A 89 17.92 -12.07 -9.59
N SER A 90 16.83 -12.43 -10.28
CA SER A 90 16.84 -13.52 -11.25
C SER A 90 16.81 -13.07 -12.71
N GLY A 91 16.51 -11.78 -12.94
CA GLY A 91 16.32 -11.29 -14.30
C GLY A 91 14.97 -11.64 -14.90
N ASN A 92 14.06 -12.20 -14.10
CA ASN A 92 12.72 -12.52 -14.56
C ASN A 92 12.01 -11.26 -15.05
N GLN A 93 11.24 -11.39 -16.15
CA GLN A 93 10.56 -10.27 -16.78
C GLN A 93 9.06 -10.33 -16.55
N ALA A 94 8.66 -10.37 -15.27
CA ALA A 94 7.26 -10.54 -14.89
C ALA A 94 6.51 -9.20 -14.84
N TRP A 95 6.68 -8.38 -15.88
CA TRP A 95 6.08 -7.04 -15.92
C TRP A 95 4.56 -7.08 -15.92
N GLU A 96 3.96 -8.06 -16.59
CA GLU A 96 2.51 -8.18 -16.61
C GLU A 96 1.96 -8.49 -15.22
N ASP A 97 2.68 -9.33 -14.47
CA ASP A 97 2.28 -9.66 -13.11
C ASP A 97 2.38 -8.43 -12.20
N LEU A 98 3.40 -7.61 -12.40
CA LEU A 98 3.52 -6.35 -11.66
C LEU A 98 2.38 -5.41 -11.98
N GLU A 99 1.95 -5.38 -13.23
CA GLU A 99 0.83 -4.53 -13.62
C GLU A 99 -0.45 -4.96 -12.92
N VAL A 100 -0.67 -6.27 -12.82
CA VAL A 100 -1.83 -6.82 -12.09
C VAL A 100 -1.77 -6.38 -10.63
N LEU A 101 -0.59 -6.47 -10.01
CA LEU A 101 -0.43 -6.05 -8.62
C LEU A 101 -0.63 -4.56 -8.45
N TYR A 102 -0.17 -3.76 -9.40
CA TYR A 102 -0.39 -2.32 -9.37
C TYR A 102 -1.89 -1.99 -9.36
N ASN A 103 -2.65 -2.67 -10.22
CA ASN A 103 -4.09 -2.46 -10.26
C ASN A 103 -4.76 -2.90 -8.95
N LYS A 104 -4.25 -3.95 -8.33
CA LYS A 104 -4.74 -4.37 -7.02
C LYS A 104 -4.43 -3.35 -5.94
N LEU A 105 -3.23 -2.74 -5.99
CA LEU A 105 -2.87 -1.67 -5.06
C LEU A 105 -3.86 -0.52 -5.15
N LYS A 106 -4.17 -0.09 -6.36
CA LYS A 106 -5.12 1.00 -6.57
C LYS A 106 -6.50 0.64 -6.02
N ASN A 107 -6.95 -0.57 -6.29
CA ASN A 107 -8.25 -1.04 -5.80
C ASN A 107 -8.30 -1.06 -4.28
N GLU A 108 -7.26 -1.57 -3.64
CA GLU A 108 -7.25 -1.65 -2.18
C GLU A 108 -7.21 -0.27 -1.55
N LEU A 109 -6.48 0.66 -2.15
CA LEU A 109 -6.49 2.03 -1.65
C LEU A 109 -7.88 2.65 -1.79
N ASP A 110 -8.53 2.47 -2.95
CA ASP A 110 -9.86 3.00 -3.18
C ASP A 110 -10.86 2.47 -2.16
N LYS A 111 -10.74 1.19 -1.81
CA LYS A 111 -11.62 0.59 -0.80
C LYS A 111 -11.32 1.09 0.60
N ALA A 112 -10.06 1.40 0.88
CA ALA A 112 -9.65 1.84 2.21
C ALA A 112 -10.08 3.27 2.52
N ILE A 113 -10.14 4.14 1.51
CA ILE A 113 -10.43 5.55 1.71
C ILE A 113 -11.74 5.79 2.47
N PRO A 114 -12.89 5.21 2.05
CA PRO A 114 -14.12 5.46 2.81
C PRO A 114 -14.07 4.89 4.21
N GLU A 115 -13.36 3.78 4.42
CA GLU A 115 -13.24 3.21 5.76
C GLU A 115 -12.41 4.11 6.66
N LEU A 116 -11.32 4.66 6.13
CA LEU A 116 -10.48 5.59 6.90
C LEU A 116 -11.24 6.86 7.24
N ASN A 117 -12.05 7.35 6.31
CA ASN A 117 -12.81 8.57 6.53
C ASN A 117 -13.81 8.44 7.67
N LYS A 118 -14.25 7.22 7.98
CA LYS A 118 -15.15 7.01 9.11
C LYS A 118 -14.48 7.31 10.45
N PHE A 119 -13.16 7.29 10.49
CA PHE A 119 -12.40 7.56 11.72
C PHE A 119 -11.93 9.01 11.82
N CYS A 120 -12.08 9.76 10.79
CA CYS A 120 -11.71 11.18 10.75
C CYS A 120 -12.95 12.05 10.68
#